data_5eda622b73b79c07ed4abe7ed1696120
#
_entry.id   5eda622b73b79c07ed4abe7ed1696120
#
_cell.length_a   1.000
_cell.length_b   1.000
_cell.length_c   1.000
_cell.angle_alpha   90.00
_cell.angle_beta   90.00
_cell.angle_gamma   90.00
#
_symmetry.space_group_name_H-M   'P 1'
#
loop_
_entity.id
_entity.type
_entity.pdbx_description
1 polymer ?
#
loop_
_entity_poly.entity_id
_entity_poly.type
_entity_poly.pdbx_seq_one_letter_code
_entity_poly.pdbx_strand_id
1 'polypeptide(L)'
;TNAELAPYFRFENITGISPNFYGQAIPEGAYQFCYEVYDVLTGNRLSQKSCAISVVFQNEPPFLISPRNKTLVAENNPQNIVFQWTPRSINVSNVEYELSLVEIWDTQIDPQAAFLSSPPVFQTTTTATTYVYGPSDPLLLSGKNYAWRIQAKAKQGAEEIGLFKNQGYSEIFSFSYAGSCDLPLGIGHEVKGSTNANIFWD
;
A
#
# COMPACT_ATOMS: atom_id res chain seq x y z
N THR A 1 36.42 -16.43 -0.69
CA THR A 1 35.15 -16.04 -1.36
C THR A 1 34.06 -15.96 -0.31
N ASN A 2 32.95 -15.23 -0.59
CA ASN A 2 31.80 -15.14 0.35
C ASN A 2 31.22 -16.51 0.72
N ALA A 3 31.33 -17.50 -0.18
CA ALA A 3 30.88 -18.87 0.06
C ALA A 3 31.71 -19.58 1.14
N GLU A 4 32.98 -19.26 1.30
CA GLU A 4 33.86 -19.83 2.32
C GLU A 4 33.56 -19.26 3.71
N LEU A 5 33.01 -18.04 3.78
CA LEU A 5 32.66 -17.37 5.03
C LEU A 5 31.25 -17.74 5.51
N ALA A 6 30.34 -18.18 4.62
CA ALA A 6 28.98 -18.52 4.95
C ALA A 6 28.80 -19.46 6.17
N PRO A 7 29.63 -20.50 6.38
CA PRO A 7 29.52 -21.35 7.55
C PRO A 7 29.74 -20.63 8.88
N TYR A 8 30.56 -19.57 8.89
CA TYR A 8 30.90 -18.82 10.09
C TYR A 8 29.77 -17.82 10.48
N PHE A 9 28.91 -17.46 9.55
CA PHE A 9 27.73 -16.61 9.80
C PHE A 9 26.47 -17.42 10.11
N ARG A 10 26.58 -18.70 10.46
CA ARG A 10 25.45 -19.48 10.95
C ARG A 10 25.00 -18.94 12.29
N PHE A 11 23.70 -18.98 12.54
CA PHE A 11 23.10 -18.48 13.78
C PHE A 11 23.69 -19.12 15.04
N GLU A 12 24.16 -20.35 14.95
CA GLU A 12 24.85 -21.09 16.05
C GLU A 12 26.11 -20.37 16.53
N ASN A 13 26.74 -19.59 15.65
CA ASN A 13 27.97 -18.82 15.93
C ASN A 13 27.67 -17.36 16.33
N ILE A 14 26.41 -16.96 16.38
CA ILE A 14 25.99 -15.59 16.72
C ILE A 14 25.50 -15.58 18.17
N THR A 15 26.09 -14.74 19.00
CA THR A 15 25.67 -14.53 20.39
C THR A 15 24.87 -13.24 20.51
N GLY A 16 23.91 -13.21 21.45
CA GLY A 16 23.10 -12.01 21.73
C GLY A 16 21.74 -11.96 21.03
N ILE A 17 21.43 -12.94 20.18
CA ILE A 17 20.11 -13.10 19.58
C ILE A 17 19.47 -14.37 20.13
N SER A 18 18.25 -14.27 20.66
CA SER A 18 17.51 -15.43 21.13
C SER A 18 17.15 -16.38 19.96
N PRO A 19 17.23 -17.71 20.16
CA PRO A 19 16.82 -18.69 19.14
C PRO A 19 15.39 -18.50 18.61
N ASN A 20 14.50 -17.88 19.38
CA ASN A 20 13.13 -17.59 18.96
C ASN A 20 13.04 -16.59 17.79
N PHE A 21 14.11 -15.82 17.53
CA PHE A 21 14.19 -14.89 16.42
C PHE A 21 14.77 -15.52 15.14
N TYR A 22 15.24 -16.76 15.21
CA TYR A 22 15.79 -17.45 14.03
C TYR A 22 14.68 -17.67 13.00
N GLY A 23 14.90 -17.19 11.79
CA GLY A 23 13.90 -17.22 10.71
C GLY A 23 12.85 -16.12 10.74
N GLN A 24 12.95 -15.18 11.67
CA GLN A 24 12.10 -13.97 11.70
C GLN A 24 12.90 -12.73 11.28
N ALA A 25 12.19 -11.70 10.83
CA ALA A 25 12.82 -10.40 10.59
C ALA A 25 13.34 -9.81 11.92
N ILE A 26 14.52 -9.23 11.88
CA ILE A 26 15.08 -8.51 13.04
C ILE A 26 14.16 -7.34 13.39
N PRO A 27 13.72 -7.18 14.65
CA PRO A 27 12.87 -6.06 15.05
C PRO A 27 13.52 -4.70 14.79
N GLU A 28 12.70 -3.66 14.74
CA GLU A 28 13.21 -2.29 14.64
C GLU A 28 14.08 -1.94 15.85
N GLY A 29 15.21 -1.30 15.60
CA GLY A 29 16.13 -0.90 16.67
C GLY A 29 17.53 -0.56 16.18
N ALA A 30 18.37 -0.12 17.10
CA ALA A 30 19.79 0.08 16.86
C ALA A 30 20.55 -1.17 17.30
N TYR A 31 21.29 -1.76 16.37
CA TYR A 31 22.07 -2.97 16.58
C TYR A 31 23.55 -2.68 16.44
N GLN A 32 24.34 -3.29 17.27
CA GLN A 32 25.77 -3.25 17.15
C GLN A 32 26.27 -4.65 16.74
N PHE A 33 26.78 -4.77 15.54
CA PHE A 33 27.38 -5.99 15.02
C PHE A 33 28.88 -5.95 15.28
N CYS A 34 29.40 -6.95 15.98
CA CYS A 34 30.79 -7.05 16.32
C CYS A 34 31.37 -8.36 15.83
N TYR A 35 32.59 -8.31 15.34
CA TYR A 35 33.33 -9.47 14.83
C TYR A 35 34.65 -9.61 15.55
N GLU A 36 34.98 -10.82 15.92
CA GLU A 36 36.28 -11.24 16.42
C GLU A 36 36.67 -12.55 15.72
N VAL A 37 37.94 -12.72 15.44
CA VAL A 37 38.47 -13.93 14.80
C VAL A 37 39.24 -14.74 15.83
N TYR A 38 38.92 -16.02 15.91
CA TYR A 38 39.57 -16.97 16.79
C TYR A 38 40.17 -18.12 15.98
N ASP A 39 41.27 -18.64 16.46
CA ASP A 39 41.87 -19.88 15.92
C ASP A 39 40.99 -21.07 16.33
N VAL A 40 40.59 -21.88 15.36
CA VAL A 40 39.63 -22.98 15.55
C VAL A 40 40.21 -24.11 16.42
N LEU A 41 41.54 -24.32 16.37
CA LEU A 41 42.19 -25.43 17.08
C LEU A 41 42.58 -25.05 18.48
N THR A 42 43.06 -23.82 18.67
CA THR A 42 43.63 -23.40 19.97
C THR A 42 42.64 -22.52 20.77
N GLY A 43 41.59 -22.00 20.13
CA GLY A 43 40.65 -21.04 20.72
C GLY A 43 41.27 -19.66 21.00
N ASN A 44 42.51 -19.41 20.53
CA ASN A 44 43.17 -18.15 20.74
C ASN A 44 42.54 -17.05 19.87
N ARG A 45 42.39 -15.85 20.44
CA ARG A 45 41.91 -14.69 19.70
C ARG A 45 43.00 -14.19 18.74
N LEU A 46 42.65 -14.11 17.46
CA LEU A 46 43.53 -13.67 16.37
C LEU A 46 43.31 -12.22 15.96
N SER A 47 42.17 -11.61 16.30
CA SER A 47 41.87 -10.23 15.96
C SER A 47 41.41 -9.41 17.15
N GLN A 48 41.47 -8.10 17.04
CA GLN A 48 40.74 -7.20 17.91
C GLN A 48 39.25 -7.23 17.55
N LYS A 49 38.41 -6.92 18.53
CA LYS A 49 36.95 -6.75 18.32
C LYS A 49 36.72 -5.52 17.43
N SER A 50 36.08 -5.73 16.30
CA SER A 50 35.65 -4.67 15.41
C SER A 50 34.13 -4.59 15.37
N CYS A 51 33.55 -3.41 15.58
CA CYS A 51 32.10 -3.24 15.68
C CYS A 51 31.61 -2.18 14.70
N ALA A 52 30.40 -2.42 14.15
CA ALA A 52 29.63 -1.45 13.37
C ALA A 52 28.24 -1.30 13.96
N ILE A 53 27.70 -0.09 13.95
CA ILE A 53 26.31 0.18 14.35
C ILE A 53 25.45 0.21 13.09
N SER A 54 24.33 -0.50 13.14
CA SER A 54 23.30 -0.49 12.11
C SER A 54 21.95 -0.18 12.74
N VAL A 55 21.18 0.69 12.12
CA VAL A 55 19.80 0.98 12.51
C VAL A 55 18.88 0.25 11.55
N VAL A 56 18.06 -0.66 12.11
CA VAL A 56 17.03 -1.39 11.39
C VAL A 56 15.70 -0.71 11.64
N PHE A 57 15.02 -0.32 10.57
CA PHE A 57 13.69 0.26 10.62
C PHE A 57 12.86 -0.22 9.43
N GLN A 58 11.55 -0.31 9.62
CA GLN A 58 10.61 -0.60 8.54
C GLN A 58 9.98 0.71 8.04
N ASN A 59 9.82 0.80 6.73
CA ASN A 59 9.16 1.94 6.13
C ASN A 59 7.64 1.87 6.33
N GLU A 60 7.03 3.02 6.44
CA GLU A 60 5.57 3.12 6.45
C GLU A 60 5.00 2.79 5.06
N PRO A 61 3.83 2.14 4.98
CA PRO A 61 3.16 1.91 3.72
C PRO A 61 2.70 3.23 3.08
N PRO A 62 2.39 3.24 1.77
CA PRO A 62 1.95 4.44 1.07
C PRO A 62 0.70 5.07 1.70
N PHE A 63 0.62 6.38 1.60
CA PHE A 63 -0.55 7.15 2.01
C PHE A 63 -1.42 7.44 0.78
N LEU A 64 -2.71 7.08 0.83
CA LEU A 64 -3.65 7.27 -0.26
C LEU A 64 -4.14 8.72 -0.34
N ILE A 65 -4.25 9.26 -1.55
CA ILE A 65 -4.68 10.65 -1.79
C ILE A 65 -5.99 10.71 -2.56
N SER A 66 -6.08 10.06 -3.71
CA SER A 66 -7.24 10.13 -4.61
C SER A 66 -7.53 8.76 -5.23
N PRO A 67 -8.81 8.38 -5.35
CA PRO A 67 -10.01 9.01 -4.76
C PRO A 67 -9.97 9.01 -3.24
N ARG A 68 -10.49 10.07 -2.61
CA ARG A 68 -10.55 10.15 -1.13
C ARG A 68 -11.54 9.15 -0.56
N ASN A 69 -11.27 8.74 0.66
CA ASN A 69 -12.16 7.79 1.34
C ASN A 69 -13.58 8.33 1.50
N LYS A 70 -14.56 7.49 1.16
CA LYS A 70 -16.00 7.78 1.26
C LYS A 70 -16.46 8.98 0.43
N THR A 71 -15.80 9.22 -0.71
CA THR A 71 -16.22 10.29 -1.63
C THR A 71 -17.03 9.74 -2.80
N LEU A 72 -17.77 10.63 -3.44
CA LEU A 72 -18.41 10.38 -4.72
C LEU A 72 -17.41 10.72 -5.84
N VAL A 73 -17.19 9.79 -6.73
CA VAL A 73 -16.45 9.98 -7.99
C VAL A 73 -17.47 10.04 -9.13
N ALA A 74 -17.47 11.13 -9.83
CA ALA A 74 -18.38 11.33 -10.96
C ALA A 74 -18.04 10.38 -12.10
N GLU A 75 -19.07 9.79 -12.69
CA GLU A 75 -18.94 9.03 -13.92
C GLU A 75 -18.55 9.95 -15.07
N ASN A 76 -17.50 9.57 -15.79
CA ASN A 76 -17.05 10.24 -16.99
C ASN A 76 -17.11 9.28 -18.18
N ASN A 77 -17.47 9.80 -19.33
CA ASN A 77 -17.40 9.05 -20.60
C ASN A 77 -16.52 9.81 -21.61
N PRO A 78 -15.33 9.27 -21.97
CA PRO A 78 -14.77 7.99 -21.51
C PRO A 78 -14.35 8.02 -20.02
N GLN A 79 -14.39 6.82 -19.40
CA GLN A 79 -13.98 6.60 -18.02
C GLN A 79 -12.57 7.14 -17.76
N ASN A 80 -12.43 7.93 -16.69
CA ASN A 80 -11.15 8.52 -16.29
C ASN A 80 -11.13 8.80 -14.79
N ILE A 81 -10.44 7.93 -14.04
CA ILE A 81 -10.30 8.06 -12.59
C ILE A 81 -8.81 8.06 -12.24
N VAL A 82 -8.38 9.03 -11.46
CA VAL A 82 -6.98 9.16 -11.05
C VAL A 82 -6.79 8.58 -9.65
N PHE A 83 -6.10 7.44 -9.57
CA PHE A 83 -5.60 6.89 -8.33
C PHE A 83 -4.24 7.50 -8.03
N GLN A 84 -4.08 8.08 -6.85
CA GLN A 84 -2.86 8.75 -6.43
C GLN A 84 -2.52 8.43 -4.98
N TRP A 85 -1.23 8.25 -4.72
CA TRP A 85 -0.70 7.99 -3.38
C TRP A 85 0.66 8.67 -3.19
N THR A 86 1.05 8.84 -1.93
CA THR A 86 2.36 9.35 -1.57
C THR A 86 3.20 8.22 -0.98
N PRO A 87 4.42 7.97 -1.50
CA PRO A 87 5.38 7.11 -0.85
C PRO A 87 5.76 7.64 0.53
N ARG A 88 5.97 6.72 1.47
CA ARG A 88 6.53 7.04 2.79
C ARG A 88 7.80 6.24 3.07
N SER A 89 8.41 5.72 2.01
CA SER A 89 9.67 5.00 2.09
C SER A 89 10.86 5.95 2.11
N ILE A 90 11.84 5.64 2.96
CA ILE A 90 13.10 6.36 3.09
C ILE A 90 14.23 5.41 2.73
N ASN A 91 15.16 5.86 1.89
CA ASN A 91 16.34 5.08 1.48
C ASN A 91 16.00 3.72 0.84
N VAL A 92 14.89 3.62 0.15
CA VAL A 92 14.51 2.43 -0.61
C VAL A 92 14.51 2.76 -2.10
N SER A 93 15.32 2.06 -2.85
CA SER A 93 15.29 2.06 -4.32
C SER A 93 14.44 0.88 -4.81
N ASN A 94 13.89 1.00 -6.01
CA ASN A 94 13.13 -0.07 -6.67
C ASN A 94 11.87 -0.50 -5.89
N VAL A 95 11.01 0.46 -5.58
CA VAL A 95 9.69 0.20 -5.03
C VAL A 95 8.70 0.02 -6.18
N GLU A 96 8.01 -1.11 -6.18
CA GLU A 96 6.82 -1.35 -6.99
C GLU A 96 5.57 -1.15 -6.14
N TYR A 97 4.53 -0.60 -6.75
CA TYR A 97 3.23 -0.42 -6.15
C TYR A 97 2.22 -1.30 -6.86
N GLU A 98 1.52 -2.12 -6.11
CA GLU A 98 0.39 -2.90 -6.60
C GLU A 98 -0.90 -2.21 -6.20
N LEU A 99 -1.64 -1.72 -7.21
CA LEU A 99 -2.98 -1.16 -7.06
C LEU A 99 -3.99 -2.30 -7.15
N SER A 100 -4.84 -2.43 -6.14
CA SER A 100 -5.97 -3.35 -6.14
C SER A 100 -7.28 -2.59 -5.97
N LEU A 101 -8.26 -2.90 -6.82
CA LEU A 101 -9.60 -2.33 -6.83
C LEU A 101 -10.64 -3.45 -6.71
N VAL A 102 -11.59 -3.31 -5.81
CA VAL A 102 -12.64 -4.28 -5.51
C VAL A 102 -14.00 -3.60 -5.59
N GLU A 103 -15.02 -4.26 -6.16
CA GLU A 103 -16.41 -3.82 -6.06
C GLU A 103 -17.00 -4.25 -4.71
N ILE A 104 -17.66 -3.33 -4.02
CA ILE A 104 -18.38 -3.61 -2.77
C ILE A 104 -19.81 -4.01 -3.12
N TRP A 105 -20.10 -5.30 -3.06
CA TRP A 105 -21.42 -5.84 -3.36
C TRP A 105 -22.42 -5.64 -2.24
N ASP A 106 -21.96 -5.76 -1.00
CA ASP A 106 -22.79 -5.59 0.19
C ASP A 106 -22.38 -4.30 0.92
N THR A 107 -23.25 -3.30 0.83
CA THR A 107 -23.06 -2.01 1.46
C THR A 107 -23.37 -2.01 2.96
N GLN A 108 -23.87 -3.13 3.51
CA GLN A 108 -24.12 -3.31 4.94
C GLN A 108 -22.83 -3.71 5.69
N ILE A 109 -21.84 -4.19 4.97
CA ILE A 109 -20.56 -4.62 5.53
C ILE A 109 -19.58 -3.44 5.49
N ASP A 110 -18.69 -3.39 6.49
CA ASP A 110 -17.61 -2.43 6.49
C ASP A 110 -16.75 -2.57 5.21
N PRO A 111 -16.42 -1.48 4.50
CA PRO A 111 -15.65 -1.53 3.25
C PRO A 111 -14.31 -2.27 3.35
N GLN A 112 -13.67 -2.28 4.52
CA GLN A 112 -12.43 -3.02 4.71
C GLN A 112 -12.67 -4.53 4.71
N ALA A 113 -13.73 -4.98 5.40
CA ALA A 113 -14.11 -6.38 5.41
C ALA A 113 -14.55 -6.85 4.02
N ALA A 114 -15.36 -6.03 3.32
CA ALA A 114 -15.78 -6.28 1.95
C ALA A 114 -14.59 -6.40 1.00
N PHE A 115 -13.60 -5.49 1.10
CA PHE A 115 -12.39 -5.54 0.29
C PHE A 115 -11.60 -6.83 0.49
N LEU A 116 -11.42 -7.27 1.73
CA LEU A 116 -10.61 -8.45 2.05
C LEU A 116 -11.29 -9.77 1.68
N SER A 117 -12.62 -9.78 1.57
CA SER A 117 -13.41 -10.97 1.24
C SER A 117 -13.79 -11.10 -0.23
N SER A 118 -13.59 -10.07 -1.04
CA SER A 118 -14.01 -10.05 -2.44
C SER A 118 -12.81 -10.15 -3.39
N PRO A 119 -12.97 -10.78 -4.55
CA PRO A 119 -11.93 -10.78 -5.56
C PRO A 119 -11.76 -9.39 -6.17
N PRO A 120 -10.53 -9.00 -6.55
CA PRO A 120 -10.30 -7.73 -7.20
C PRO A 120 -10.95 -7.71 -8.59
N VAL A 121 -11.64 -6.61 -8.92
CA VAL A 121 -12.12 -6.33 -10.28
C VAL A 121 -10.99 -5.82 -11.17
N PHE A 122 -9.96 -5.26 -10.54
CA PHE A 122 -8.77 -4.80 -11.23
C PHE A 122 -7.54 -4.87 -10.31
N GLN A 123 -6.42 -5.28 -10.88
CA GLN A 123 -5.13 -5.31 -10.19
C GLN A 123 -4.02 -5.02 -11.20
N THR A 124 -3.10 -4.14 -10.83
CA THR A 124 -1.95 -3.79 -11.68
C THR A 124 -0.77 -3.37 -10.83
N THR A 125 0.43 -3.47 -11.40
CA THR A 125 1.68 -3.02 -10.78
C THR A 125 2.27 -1.84 -11.55
N THR A 126 2.84 -0.89 -10.81
CA THR A 126 3.50 0.29 -11.38
C THR A 126 4.63 0.76 -10.46
N THR A 127 5.59 1.46 -11.00
CA THR A 127 6.61 2.19 -10.24
C THR A 127 6.25 3.66 -10.03
N ALA A 128 5.21 4.14 -10.73
CA ALA A 128 4.70 5.49 -10.55
C ALA A 128 3.87 5.60 -9.26
N THR A 129 3.63 6.81 -8.80
CA THR A 129 2.79 7.12 -7.63
C THR A 129 1.37 7.57 -8.01
N THR A 130 1.05 7.37 -9.26
CA THR A 130 -0.24 7.71 -9.86
C THR A 130 -0.59 6.68 -10.92
N TYR A 131 -1.86 6.29 -10.96
CA TYR A 131 -2.42 5.45 -12.01
C TYR A 131 -3.68 6.10 -12.57
N VAL A 132 -3.76 6.24 -13.89
CA VAL A 132 -4.94 6.76 -14.58
C VAL A 132 -5.75 5.54 -15.04
N TYR A 133 -6.85 5.30 -14.36
CA TYR A 133 -7.81 4.25 -14.70
C TYR A 133 -8.71 4.74 -15.83
N GLY A 134 -8.45 4.24 -17.01
CA GLY A 134 -8.99 4.77 -18.26
C GLY A 134 -9.89 3.80 -19.03
N PRO A 135 -10.17 4.12 -20.30
CA PRO A 135 -11.07 3.31 -21.14
C PRO A 135 -10.52 1.91 -21.49
N SER A 136 -9.21 1.68 -21.32
CA SER A 136 -8.57 0.38 -21.54
C SER A 136 -8.72 -0.58 -20.36
N ASP A 137 -9.09 -0.04 -19.21
CA ASP A 137 -9.30 -0.81 -17.99
C ASP A 137 -10.76 -1.31 -17.91
N PRO A 138 -11.07 -2.30 -17.04
CA PRO A 138 -12.43 -2.77 -16.87
C PRO A 138 -13.42 -1.65 -16.58
N LEU A 139 -14.58 -1.65 -17.21
CA LEU A 139 -15.60 -0.62 -17.03
C LEU A 139 -16.17 -0.70 -15.61
N LEU A 140 -16.13 0.42 -14.89
CA LEU A 140 -16.83 0.57 -13.63
C LEU A 140 -18.31 0.90 -13.88
N LEU A 141 -19.15 0.30 -13.07
CA LEU A 141 -20.60 0.44 -13.20
C LEU A 141 -21.11 1.61 -12.37
N SER A 142 -21.93 2.45 -12.99
CA SER A 142 -22.59 3.57 -12.29
C SER A 142 -23.48 3.08 -11.15
N GLY A 143 -23.53 3.84 -10.08
CA GLY A 143 -24.29 3.51 -8.87
C GLY A 143 -23.67 2.43 -7.98
N LYS A 144 -22.44 2.00 -8.27
CA LYS A 144 -21.72 1.01 -7.48
C LYS A 144 -20.70 1.65 -6.55
N ASN A 145 -20.35 0.90 -5.50
CA ASN A 145 -19.31 1.25 -4.56
C ASN A 145 -18.06 0.42 -4.80
N TYR A 146 -16.92 1.05 -4.71
CA TYR A 146 -15.62 0.44 -4.90
C TYR A 146 -14.72 0.72 -3.72
N ALA A 147 -13.79 -0.18 -3.45
CA ALA A 147 -12.71 0.04 -2.50
C ALA A 147 -11.37 -0.25 -3.16
N TRP A 148 -10.34 0.46 -2.74
CA TRP A 148 -9.01 0.32 -3.30
C TRP A 148 -7.92 0.48 -2.26
N ARG A 149 -6.78 -0.12 -2.53
CA ARG A 149 -5.56 0.02 -1.73
C ARG A 149 -4.32 -0.11 -2.60
N ILE A 150 -3.21 0.32 -2.05
CA ILE A 150 -1.87 0.13 -2.62
C ILE A 150 -1.07 -0.80 -1.71
N GLN A 151 -0.31 -1.69 -2.30
CA GLN A 151 0.77 -2.40 -1.62
C GLN A 151 2.11 -1.95 -2.19
N ALA A 152 3.01 -1.47 -1.32
CA ALA A 152 4.39 -1.18 -1.70
C ALA A 152 5.26 -2.42 -1.50
N LYS A 153 6.01 -2.81 -2.53
CA LYS A 153 6.95 -3.92 -2.53
C LYS A 153 8.33 -3.41 -2.89
N ALA A 154 9.29 -3.62 -2.01
CA ALA A 154 10.68 -3.32 -2.33
C ALA A 154 11.35 -4.56 -2.91
N LYS A 155 12.09 -4.40 -3.99
CA LYS A 155 12.78 -5.50 -4.67
C LYS A 155 14.28 -5.27 -4.71
N GLN A 156 15.04 -6.33 -4.44
CA GLN A 156 16.47 -6.41 -4.67
C GLN A 156 16.74 -7.50 -5.70
N GLY A 157 16.91 -7.10 -6.95
CA GLY A 157 16.92 -8.05 -8.07
C GLY A 157 15.55 -8.67 -8.27
N ALA A 158 15.45 -9.99 -8.17
CA ALA A 158 14.19 -10.74 -8.30
C ALA A 158 13.50 -11.01 -6.95
N GLU A 159 14.17 -10.73 -5.82
CA GLU A 159 13.66 -11.02 -4.49
C GLU A 159 12.92 -9.81 -3.89
N GLU A 160 11.77 -10.08 -3.27
CA GLU A 160 11.04 -9.11 -2.47
C GLU A 160 11.68 -9.02 -1.09
N ILE A 161 12.00 -7.79 -0.67
CA ILE A 161 12.56 -7.51 0.64
C ILE A 161 11.48 -6.89 1.52
N GLY A 162 11.23 -7.50 2.69
CA GLY A 162 10.20 -7.06 3.64
C GLY A 162 10.59 -5.78 4.39
N LEU A 163 10.68 -4.65 3.68
CA LEU A 163 11.10 -3.36 4.24
C LEU A 163 9.94 -2.48 4.73
N PHE A 164 8.70 -2.94 4.60
CA PHE A 164 7.52 -2.16 4.95
C PHE A 164 6.75 -2.77 6.12
N LYS A 165 6.24 -1.91 7.00
CA LYS A 165 5.22 -2.27 7.98
C LYS A 165 3.95 -2.74 7.27
N ASN A 166 3.16 -3.55 7.96
CA ASN A 166 1.92 -4.09 7.41
C ASN A 166 2.10 -4.73 6.02
N GLN A 167 3.25 -5.39 5.78
CA GLN A 167 3.58 -6.00 4.48
C GLN A 167 3.45 -5.02 3.30
N GLY A 168 3.61 -3.73 3.53
CA GLY A 168 3.50 -2.68 2.52
C GLY A 168 2.07 -2.25 2.19
N TYR A 169 1.06 -2.81 2.82
CA TYR A 169 -0.33 -2.46 2.53
C TYR A 169 -0.72 -1.12 3.15
N SER A 170 -1.25 -0.24 2.32
CA SER A 170 -1.90 1.00 2.73
C SER A 170 -3.22 0.74 3.47
N GLU A 171 -3.83 1.81 3.95
CA GLU A 171 -5.25 1.79 4.30
C GLU A 171 -6.11 1.43 3.09
N ILE A 172 -7.36 1.03 3.31
CA ILE A 172 -8.35 0.78 2.28
C ILE A 172 -9.27 1.98 2.22
N PHE A 173 -9.32 2.65 1.05
CA PHE A 173 -10.26 3.72 0.78
C PHE A 173 -11.42 3.21 -0.05
N SER A 174 -12.60 3.77 0.16
CA SER A 174 -13.80 3.47 -0.60
C SER A 174 -14.34 4.72 -1.28
N PHE A 175 -15.01 4.54 -2.42
CA PHE A 175 -15.71 5.60 -3.13
C PHE A 175 -16.97 5.06 -3.80
N SER A 176 -17.95 5.92 -4.00
CA SER A 176 -19.12 5.64 -4.82
C SER A 176 -18.87 6.16 -6.22
N TYR A 177 -19.18 5.36 -7.25
CA TYR A 177 -19.06 5.75 -8.63
C TYR A 177 -20.46 5.92 -9.21
N ALA A 178 -20.85 7.15 -9.53
CA ALA A 178 -22.19 7.44 -10.02
C ALA A 178 -22.16 8.60 -11.02
N GLY A 179 -23.12 8.57 -11.93
CA GLY A 179 -23.40 9.73 -12.79
C GLY A 179 -23.56 10.96 -11.92
N SER A 180 -23.03 12.09 -12.35
CA SER A 180 -23.41 13.37 -11.78
C SER A 180 -24.95 13.42 -11.84
N CYS A 181 -25.60 13.63 -10.70
CA CYS A 181 -26.95 14.13 -10.79
C CYS A 181 -26.81 15.44 -11.55
N ASP A 182 -27.26 15.46 -12.81
CA ASP A 182 -27.42 16.71 -13.51
C ASP A 182 -28.26 17.58 -12.60
N LEU A 183 -27.67 18.65 -12.08
CA LEU A 183 -28.43 19.68 -11.42
C LEU A 183 -29.52 20.02 -12.43
N PRO A 184 -30.81 20.00 -12.04
CA PRO A 184 -31.87 20.33 -12.99
C PRO A 184 -31.48 21.61 -13.70
N LEU A 185 -31.40 21.56 -15.01
CA LEU A 185 -30.87 22.64 -15.87
C LEU A 185 -31.63 23.97 -15.73
N GLY A 186 -32.69 23.96 -14.95
CA GLY A 186 -33.43 25.15 -14.55
C GLY A 186 -34.43 24.82 -13.43
N ILE A 187 -34.41 25.62 -12.39
CA ILE A 187 -35.53 25.69 -11.45
C ILE A 187 -36.42 26.80 -11.91
N GLY A 188 -37.52 26.45 -12.57
CA GLY A 188 -38.57 27.42 -12.93
C GLY A 188 -39.56 27.55 -11.76
N HIS A 189 -40.08 28.75 -11.55
CA HIS A 189 -41.23 28.97 -10.68
C HIS A 189 -42.26 29.83 -11.40
N GLU A 190 -43.50 29.44 -11.31
CA GLU A 190 -44.62 30.21 -11.77
C GLU A 190 -45.47 30.62 -10.53
N VAL A 191 -45.62 31.91 -10.31
CA VAL A 191 -46.43 32.44 -9.25
C VAL A 191 -47.87 32.53 -9.73
N LYS A 192 -48.74 31.68 -9.23
CA LYS A 192 -50.20 31.72 -9.44
C LYS A 192 -50.89 32.36 -8.25
N GLY A 193 -51.05 33.67 -8.29
CA GLY A 193 -51.72 34.42 -7.23
C GLY A 193 -50.80 34.71 -6.04
N SER A 194 -51.33 35.30 -5.00
CA SER A 194 -50.57 35.79 -3.84
C SER A 194 -50.15 34.73 -2.86
N THR A 195 -50.56 33.46 -3.01
CA THR A 195 -50.34 32.40 -2.00
C THR A 195 -49.83 31.05 -2.53
N ASN A 196 -49.80 30.85 -3.84
CA ASN A 196 -49.34 29.57 -4.42
C ASN A 196 -48.23 29.77 -5.44
N ALA A 197 -47.17 29.00 -5.24
CA ALA A 197 -46.09 28.90 -6.23
C ALA A 197 -45.94 27.43 -6.64
N ASN A 198 -45.84 27.17 -7.94
CA ASN A 198 -45.43 25.87 -8.47
C ASN A 198 -43.94 25.93 -8.79
N ILE A 199 -43.21 24.95 -8.24
CA ILE A 199 -41.77 24.77 -8.57
C ILE A 199 -41.69 23.56 -9.50
N PHE A 200 -41.03 23.73 -10.63
CA PHE A 200 -40.76 22.66 -11.58
C PHE A 200 -39.29 22.66 -11.97
N TRP A 201 -38.79 21.50 -12.34
CA TRP A 201 -37.44 21.28 -12.86
C TRP A 201 -37.53 20.39 -14.10
N ASP A 202 -36.71 20.67 -15.07
CA ASP A 202 -36.50 19.87 -16.28
C ASP A 202 -35.34 18.90 -16.09
#